data_031a0ec5e636ff2e62b67e26e27397da
#
_entry.id   031a0ec5e636ff2e62b67e26e27397da
#
_cell.length_a   1.000
_cell.length_b   1.000
_cell.length_c   1.000
_cell.angle_alpha   90.00
_cell.angle_beta   90.00
_cell.angle_gamma   90.00
#
_symmetry.space_group_name_H-M   'P 1'
#
loop_
_entity.id
_entity.type
_entity.pdbx_description
1 polymer ?
#
loop_
_entity_poly.entity_id
_entity_poly.type
_entity_poly.pdbx_seq_one_letter_code
_entity_poly.pdbx_strand_id
1 'polypeptide(L)'
;MKKEISGIPIREKIEKNLTNEIENLKEKEIVPKLATIRVGADSGQIFYEKAITKRSEKYGISCDNFIFEEGIMENEVEGLIIRLNEDENIHGIIILMPLPRYIDQKKLSNMINPDKDIDAITDVSYSKLLSAEDKGNTFFACTAEACMEILYNSSEEVKGKKVTIFGRSLRVGKPLALMMMNDNATITVCHTKTKEEDAILAAKNADIVVLATGNTGGYDRRYFRDGQIVIDVGTGKGKDGKIAGDLDLEDVLSAGIDISYTPVPGGVGAVTTTLLLRNVVKAAKMKFPR
;
A
#
# COMPACT_ATOMS: atom_id res chain seq x y z
N MET A 1 4.10 -3.88 27.49
CA MET A 1 4.01 -2.38 27.55
C MET A 1 3.38 -1.93 26.25
N LYS A 2 2.15 -1.43 26.31
CA LYS A 2 1.38 -0.97 25.12
C LYS A 2 2.21 0.03 24.33
N LYS A 3 2.49 -0.26 23.05
CA LYS A 3 3.29 0.62 22.20
C LYS A 3 2.51 0.94 20.93
N GLU A 4 2.20 2.21 20.75
CA GLU A 4 1.71 2.70 19.45
C GLU A 4 2.87 2.79 18.46
N ILE A 5 2.73 2.13 17.32
CA ILE A 5 3.71 2.14 16.23
C ILE A 5 3.23 3.13 15.16
N SER A 6 3.60 4.39 15.32
CA SER A 6 3.22 5.45 14.39
C SER A 6 3.98 5.35 13.07
N GLY A 7 3.27 5.52 11.95
CA GLY A 7 3.86 5.65 10.62
C GLY A 7 4.48 7.03 10.33
N ILE A 8 4.18 8.04 11.17
CA ILE A 8 4.61 9.43 10.93
C ILE A 8 6.13 9.59 10.89
N PRO A 9 6.91 9.08 11.87
CA PRO A 9 8.38 9.19 11.82
C PRO A 9 8.99 8.49 10.62
N ILE A 10 8.38 7.37 10.20
CA ILE A 10 8.85 6.59 9.02
C ILE A 10 8.61 7.39 7.75
N ARG A 11 7.43 7.96 7.62
CA ARG A 11 7.11 8.87 6.53
C ARG A 11 8.13 10.02 6.44
N GLU A 12 8.42 10.69 7.57
CA GLU A 12 9.35 11.83 7.62
C GLU A 12 10.77 11.43 7.18
N LYS A 13 11.22 10.24 7.59
CA LYS A 13 12.50 9.68 7.15
C LYS A 13 12.55 9.45 5.63
N ILE A 14 11.47 8.86 5.07
CA ILE A 14 11.36 8.63 3.63
C ILE A 14 11.30 9.97 2.87
N GLU A 15 10.51 10.93 3.37
CA GLU A 15 10.38 12.27 2.79
C GLU A 15 11.71 13.03 2.73
N LYS A 16 12.54 12.91 3.77
CA LYS A 16 13.88 13.52 3.79
C LYS A 16 14.79 12.94 2.69
N ASN A 17 14.79 11.62 2.54
CA ASN A 17 15.56 10.96 1.49
C ASN A 17 15.04 11.33 0.09
N LEU A 18 13.71 11.38 -0.07
CA LEU A 18 13.04 11.75 -1.30
C LEU A 18 13.44 13.15 -1.77
N THR A 19 13.50 14.13 -0.85
CA THR A 19 13.93 15.50 -1.17
C THR A 19 15.34 15.51 -1.77
N ASN A 20 16.29 14.83 -1.14
CA ASN A 20 17.67 14.76 -1.65
C ASN A 20 17.75 14.11 -3.04
N GLU A 21 16.97 13.02 -3.25
CA GLU A 21 16.95 12.34 -4.55
C GLU A 21 16.35 13.21 -5.66
N ILE A 22 15.33 14.01 -5.36
CA ILE A 22 14.73 14.94 -6.31
C ILE A 22 15.68 16.08 -6.64
N GLU A 23 16.42 16.60 -5.67
CA GLU A 23 17.46 17.62 -5.92
C GLU A 23 18.52 17.11 -6.89
N ASN A 24 19.01 15.87 -6.68
CA ASN A 24 19.97 15.22 -7.58
C ASN A 24 19.40 15.01 -9.01
N LEU A 25 18.11 14.77 -9.15
CA LEU A 25 17.46 14.65 -10.46
C LEU A 25 17.32 16.02 -11.14
N LYS A 26 17.00 17.08 -10.38
CA LYS A 26 16.94 18.45 -10.89
C LYS A 26 18.26 18.95 -11.46
N GLU A 27 19.39 18.59 -10.83
CA GLU A 27 20.74 18.90 -11.35
C GLU A 27 20.96 18.28 -12.73
N LYS A 28 20.23 17.22 -13.07
CA LYS A 28 20.24 16.53 -14.36
C LYS A 28 19.11 16.97 -15.28
N GLU A 29 18.39 18.04 -14.93
CA GLU A 29 17.21 18.53 -15.65
C GLU A 29 16.06 17.52 -15.75
N ILE A 30 16.00 16.55 -14.83
CA ILE A 30 14.96 15.53 -14.78
C ILE A 30 13.91 15.91 -13.73
N VAL A 31 12.66 16.07 -14.16
CA VAL A 31 11.51 16.27 -13.27
C VAL A 31 10.71 14.98 -13.20
N PRO A 32 10.69 14.25 -12.04
CA PRO A 32 9.85 13.09 -11.90
C PRO A 32 8.38 13.43 -12.17
N LYS A 33 7.69 12.60 -12.96
CA LYS A 33 6.32 12.88 -13.38
C LYS A 33 5.43 11.65 -13.25
N LEU A 34 4.28 11.84 -12.62
CA LEU A 34 3.24 10.85 -12.37
C LEU A 34 2.01 11.13 -13.23
N ALA A 35 1.42 10.10 -13.79
CA ALA A 35 0.08 10.13 -14.37
C ALA A 35 -0.90 9.39 -13.47
N THR A 36 -2.01 10.03 -13.08
CA THR A 36 -3.14 9.35 -12.42
C THR A 36 -4.28 9.17 -13.41
N ILE A 37 -4.94 8.01 -13.37
CA ILE A 37 -6.11 7.72 -14.21
C ILE A 37 -7.29 7.42 -13.28
N ARG A 38 -8.39 8.18 -13.43
CA ARG A 38 -9.64 8.00 -12.69
C ARG A 38 -10.83 7.92 -13.64
N VAL A 39 -11.73 6.98 -13.37
CA VAL A 39 -13.00 6.86 -14.08
C VAL A 39 -14.13 7.03 -13.07
N GLY A 40 -15.01 8.01 -13.34
CA GLY A 40 -16.14 8.34 -12.47
C GLY A 40 -15.79 9.30 -11.35
N ALA A 41 -16.68 9.41 -10.37
CA ALA A 41 -16.65 10.41 -9.30
C ALA A 41 -16.73 9.79 -7.88
N ASP A 42 -16.13 8.62 -7.68
CA ASP A 42 -16.04 8.02 -6.35
C ASP A 42 -15.29 8.94 -5.38
N SER A 43 -15.90 9.19 -4.23
CA SER A 43 -15.36 10.15 -3.25
C SER A 43 -14.02 9.73 -2.64
N GLY A 44 -13.79 8.43 -2.49
CA GLY A 44 -12.53 7.88 -1.99
C GLY A 44 -11.40 8.07 -3.00
N GLN A 45 -11.69 7.82 -4.29
CA GLN A 45 -10.74 8.07 -5.37
C GLN A 45 -10.37 9.55 -5.48
N ILE A 46 -11.38 10.43 -5.45
CA ILE A 46 -11.15 11.89 -5.50
C ILE A 46 -10.31 12.36 -4.32
N PHE A 47 -10.58 11.86 -3.12
CA PHE A 47 -9.80 12.18 -1.93
C PHE A 47 -8.35 11.73 -2.09
N TYR A 48 -8.15 10.49 -2.56
CA TYR A 48 -6.81 9.93 -2.76
C TYR A 48 -6.03 10.64 -3.87
N GLU A 49 -6.68 10.94 -5.01
CA GLU A 49 -6.11 11.72 -6.10
C GLU A 49 -5.59 13.09 -5.63
N LYS A 50 -6.45 13.83 -4.90
CA LYS A 50 -6.07 15.13 -4.31
C LYS A 50 -4.89 15.01 -3.33
N ALA A 51 -4.86 13.95 -2.54
CA ALA A 51 -3.77 13.72 -1.60
C ALA A 51 -2.44 13.44 -2.33
N ILE A 52 -2.49 12.63 -3.40
CA ILE A 52 -1.33 12.36 -4.27
C ILE A 52 -0.85 13.66 -4.91
N THR A 53 -1.73 14.40 -5.60
CA THR A 53 -1.39 15.64 -6.32
C THR A 53 -0.76 16.66 -5.38
N LYS A 54 -1.41 16.96 -4.26
CA LYS A 54 -0.89 17.91 -3.26
C LYS A 54 0.48 17.51 -2.72
N ARG A 55 0.69 16.22 -2.50
CA ARG A 55 1.98 15.73 -2.00
C ARG A 55 3.05 15.73 -3.10
N SER A 56 2.70 15.41 -4.33
CA SER A 56 3.59 15.52 -5.49
C SER A 56 4.10 16.95 -5.67
N GLU A 57 3.21 17.93 -5.65
CA GLU A 57 3.55 19.35 -5.73
C GLU A 57 4.51 19.80 -4.63
N LYS A 58 4.26 19.37 -3.38
CA LYS A 58 5.12 19.67 -2.22
C LYS A 58 6.59 19.29 -2.46
N TYR A 59 6.83 18.18 -3.16
CA TYR A 59 8.18 17.66 -3.42
C TYR A 59 8.71 18.01 -4.82
N GLY A 60 7.95 18.75 -5.63
CA GLY A 60 8.35 19.09 -6.99
C GLY A 60 8.30 17.93 -7.98
N ILE A 61 7.43 16.96 -7.71
CA ILE A 61 7.04 15.90 -8.65
C ILE A 61 5.86 16.41 -9.46
N SER A 62 5.96 16.38 -10.79
CA SER A 62 4.83 16.73 -11.66
C SER A 62 3.75 15.65 -11.59
N CYS A 63 2.48 16.05 -11.63
CA CYS A 63 1.36 15.11 -11.56
C CYS A 63 0.28 15.50 -12.57
N ASP A 64 0.07 14.68 -13.59
CA ASP A 64 -0.99 14.85 -14.57
C ASP A 64 -2.18 13.95 -14.18
N ASN A 65 -3.35 14.55 -13.98
CA ASN A 65 -4.57 13.84 -13.61
C ASN A 65 -5.46 13.67 -14.84
N PHE A 66 -5.68 12.42 -15.26
CA PHE A 66 -6.57 12.06 -16.37
C PHE A 66 -7.90 11.54 -15.80
N ILE A 67 -8.95 12.33 -16.01
CA ILE A 67 -10.27 12.09 -15.42
C ILE A 67 -11.24 11.76 -16.55
N PHE A 68 -11.83 10.58 -16.48
CA PHE A 68 -12.91 10.16 -17.36
C PHE A 68 -14.25 10.17 -16.63
N GLU A 69 -15.29 10.51 -17.36
CA GLU A 69 -16.67 10.38 -16.85
C GLU A 69 -17.10 8.92 -16.78
N GLU A 70 -18.06 8.63 -15.91
CA GLU A 70 -18.70 7.32 -15.86
C GLU A 70 -19.42 7.05 -17.19
N GLY A 71 -19.21 5.88 -17.79
CA GLY A 71 -19.73 5.53 -19.11
C GLY A 71 -18.71 5.64 -20.25
N ILE A 72 -17.48 6.10 -19.97
CA ILE A 72 -16.39 6.09 -20.96
C ILE A 72 -16.18 4.66 -21.52
N MET A 73 -15.88 4.55 -22.80
CA MET A 73 -15.53 3.26 -23.40
C MET A 73 -14.14 2.80 -22.96
N GLU A 74 -13.99 1.51 -22.67
CA GLU A 74 -12.72 0.93 -22.21
C GLU A 74 -11.55 1.23 -23.14
N ASN A 75 -11.77 1.19 -24.47
CA ASN A 75 -10.74 1.47 -25.47
C ASN A 75 -10.18 2.90 -25.39
N GLU A 76 -10.91 3.86 -24.85
CA GLU A 76 -10.39 5.22 -24.67
C GLU A 76 -9.39 5.27 -23.52
N VAL A 77 -9.67 4.51 -22.44
CA VAL A 77 -8.72 4.37 -21.34
C VAL A 77 -7.49 3.57 -21.78
N GLU A 78 -7.67 2.51 -22.58
CA GLU A 78 -6.58 1.77 -23.21
C GLU A 78 -5.69 2.67 -24.05
N GLY A 79 -6.29 3.49 -24.92
CA GLY A 79 -5.56 4.44 -25.76
C GLY A 79 -4.77 5.47 -24.94
N LEU A 80 -5.28 5.88 -23.78
CA LEU A 80 -4.51 6.73 -22.87
C LEU A 80 -3.32 5.96 -22.27
N ILE A 81 -3.51 4.75 -21.78
CA ILE A 81 -2.42 3.96 -21.17
C ILE A 81 -1.30 3.73 -22.19
N ILE A 82 -1.63 3.43 -23.45
CA ILE A 82 -0.64 3.27 -24.53
C ILE A 82 0.19 4.55 -24.68
N ARG A 83 -0.46 5.72 -24.82
CA ARG A 83 0.26 7.00 -24.92
C ARG A 83 1.13 7.30 -23.71
N LEU A 84 0.64 7.03 -22.50
CA LEU A 84 1.42 7.24 -21.27
C LEU A 84 2.62 6.30 -21.17
N ASN A 85 2.50 5.07 -21.70
CA ASN A 85 3.63 4.13 -21.75
C ASN A 85 4.73 4.63 -22.70
N GLU A 86 4.35 5.24 -23.81
CA GLU A 86 5.27 5.76 -24.82
C GLU A 86 5.88 7.13 -24.44
N ASP A 87 5.17 7.91 -23.62
CA ASP A 87 5.67 9.24 -23.19
C ASP A 87 6.87 9.08 -22.25
N GLU A 88 8.02 9.49 -22.77
CA GLU A 88 9.27 9.40 -22.03
C GLU A 88 9.33 10.30 -20.79
N ASN A 89 8.53 11.33 -20.71
CA ASN A 89 8.47 12.22 -19.55
C ASN A 89 7.60 11.64 -18.41
N ILE A 90 6.77 10.65 -18.67
CA ILE A 90 5.99 9.95 -17.63
C ILE A 90 6.83 8.85 -17.02
N HIS A 91 7.04 8.91 -15.71
CA HIS A 91 7.85 7.96 -14.94
C HIS A 91 7.01 6.97 -14.13
N GLY A 92 5.76 7.32 -13.82
CA GLY A 92 4.84 6.43 -13.13
C GLY A 92 3.41 6.59 -13.59
N ILE A 93 2.66 5.49 -13.59
CA ILE A 93 1.24 5.47 -13.91
C ILE A 93 0.50 4.80 -12.77
N ILE A 94 -0.60 5.39 -12.31
CA ILE A 94 -1.49 4.79 -11.33
C ILE A 94 -2.93 4.86 -11.82
N ILE A 95 -3.64 3.72 -11.76
CA ILE A 95 -5.07 3.65 -12.00
C ILE A 95 -5.77 3.65 -10.65
N LEU A 96 -6.62 4.64 -10.41
CA LEU A 96 -7.37 4.76 -9.16
C LEU A 96 -8.54 3.76 -9.16
N MET A 97 -8.61 2.96 -8.12
CA MET A 97 -9.59 1.89 -7.99
C MET A 97 -10.67 2.23 -6.94
N PRO A 98 -11.86 1.65 -7.06
CA PRO A 98 -12.30 0.64 -8.04
C PRO A 98 -12.66 1.27 -9.38
N LEU A 99 -12.45 0.56 -10.49
CA LEU A 99 -13.03 0.94 -11.78
C LEU A 99 -14.50 0.50 -11.87
N PRO A 100 -15.32 1.16 -12.73
CA PRO A 100 -16.66 0.70 -13.02
C PRO A 100 -16.70 -0.76 -13.48
N ARG A 101 -17.75 -1.50 -13.15
CA ARG A 101 -17.82 -2.96 -13.37
C ARG A 101 -17.76 -3.40 -14.85
N TYR A 102 -18.07 -2.51 -15.77
CA TYR A 102 -18.01 -2.77 -17.21
C TYR A 102 -16.61 -2.64 -17.81
N ILE A 103 -15.63 -2.18 -17.03
CA ILE A 103 -14.24 -2.04 -17.42
C ILE A 103 -13.45 -3.23 -16.86
N ASP A 104 -12.68 -3.91 -17.72
CA ASP A 104 -11.77 -4.97 -17.27
C ASP A 104 -10.54 -4.38 -16.59
N GLN A 105 -10.65 -4.27 -15.26
CA GLN A 105 -9.58 -3.76 -14.41
C GLN A 105 -8.27 -4.53 -14.58
N LYS A 106 -8.34 -5.86 -14.72
CA LYS A 106 -7.14 -6.70 -14.86
C LYS A 106 -6.42 -6.43 -16.18
N LYS A 107 -7.18 -6.33 -17.26
CA LYS A 107 -6.66 -5.99 -18.59
C LYS A 107 -5.95 -4.65 -18.57
N LEU A 108 -6.63 -3.59 -18.09
CA LEU A 108 -6.05 -2.24 -18.07
C LEU A 108 -4.81 -2.16 -17.17
N SER A 109 -4.83 -2.82 -16.00
CA SER A 109 -3.65 -2.86 -15.14
C SER A 109 -2.46 -3.49 -15.84
N ASN A 110 -2.65 -4.60 -16.56
CA ASN A 110 -1.59 -5.28 -17.28
C ASN A 110 -1.10 -4.58 -18.55
N MET A 111 -1.79 -3.54 -18.99
CA MET A 111 -1.31 -2.69 -20.09
C MET A 111 -0.27 -1.66 -19.64
N ILE A 112 -0.13 -1.40 -18.35
CA ILE A 112 0.89 -0.48 -17.84
C ILE A 112 2.26 -1.11 -18.06
N ASN A 113 3.20 -0.30 -18.60
CA ASN A 113 4.60 -0.71 -18.70
C ASN A 113 5.14 -1.02 -17.30
N PRO A 114 5.71 -2.22 -17.05
CA PRO A 114 6.23 -2.61 -15.74
C PRO A 114 7.23 -1.63 -15.13
N ASP A 115 7.98 -0.88 -15.95
CA ASP A 115 8.92 0.13 -15.46
C ASP A 115 8.23 1.43 -15.01
N LYS A 116 6.93 1.58 -15.31
CA LYS A 116 6.06 2.68 -14.85
C LYS A 116 4.98 2.22 -13.87
N ASP A 117 4.94 0.92 -13.53
CA ASP A 117 3.98 0.31 -12.60
C ASP A 117 4.40 0.57 -11.14
N ILE A 118 4.28 1.81 -10.72
CA ILE A 118 4.78 2.29 -9.43
C ILE A 118 3.97 1.82 -8.21
N ASP A 119 2.81 1.20 -8.41
CA ASP A 119 1.99 0.58 -7.36
C ASP A 119 1.96 -0.96 -7.47
N ALA A 120 2.78 -1.52 -8.38
CA ALA A 120 2.98 -2.95 -8.59
C ALA A 120 1.67 -3.73 -8.76
N ILE A 121 0.84 -3.29 -9.70
CA ILE A 121 -0.48 -3.89 -9.95
C ILE A 121 -0.51 -4.84 -11.17
N THR A 122 0.58 -4.90 -11.95
CA THR A 122 0.69 -5.77 -13.12
C THR A 122 1.06 -7.19 -12.75
N ASP A 123 0.68 -8.16 -13.57
CA ASP A 123 1.08 -9.57 -13.40
C ASP A 123 2.63 -9.71 -13.46
N VAL A 124 3.33 -8.84 -14.19
CA VAL A 124 4.80 -8.80 -14.24
C VAL A 124 5.39 -8.40 -12.89
N SER A 125 4.86 -7.37 -12.24
CA SER A 125 5.29 -6.95 -10.91
C SER A 125 5.05 -8.04 -9.86
N TYR A 126 3.93 -8.76 -9.95
CA TYR A 126 3.66 -9.92 -9.11
C TYR A 126 4.64 -11.07 -9.35
N SER A 127 4.99 -11.35 -10.62
CA SER A 127 5.97 -12.38 -10.95
C SER A 127 7.34 -12.07 -10.36
N LYS A 128 7.81 -10.82 -10.46
CA LYS A 128 9.05 -10.36 -9.82
C LYS A 128 9.03 -10.52 -8.31
N LEU A 129 7.91 -10.19 -7.66
CA LEU A 129 7.75 -10.39 -6.21
C LEU A 129 7.77 -11.87 -5.84
N LEU A 130 7.12 -12.74 -6.62
CA LEU A 130 7.06 -14.17 -6.36
C LEU A 130 8.45 -14.82 -6.47
N SER A 131 9.24 -14.46 -7.50
CA SER A 131 10.59 -14.99 -7.72
C SER A 131 11.64 -14.42 -6.75
N ALA A 132 11.31 -13.39 -5.98
CA ALA A 132 12.23 -12.64 -5.12
C ALA A 132 13.45 -12.08 -5.89
N GLU A 133 13.34 -11.95 -7.22
CA GLU A 133 14.40 -11.43 -8.07
C GLU A 133 14.50 -9.91 -7.93
N ASP A 134 15.74 -9.45 -7.94
CA ASP A 134 16.17 -8.04 -8.00
C ASP A 134 15.31 -7.05 -7.19
N LYS A 135 15.53 -7.01 -5.88
CA LYS A 135 14.93 -6.03 -4.98
C LYS A 135 15.30 -4.57 -5.34
N GLY A 136 16.35 -4.34 -6.13
CA GLY A 136 16.83 -3.01 -6.52
C GLY A 136 15.90 -2.31 -7.52
N ASN A 137 15.40 -3.02 -8.52
CA ASN A 137 14.60 -2.48 -9.63
C ASN A 137 13.13 -2.90 -9.62
N THR A 138 12.68 -3.62 -8.58
CA THR A 138 11.30 -4.07 -8.45
C THR A 138 10.49 -3.05 -7.65
N PHE A 139 9.29 -2.71 -8.13
CA PHE A 139 8.28 -2.00 -7.36
C PHE A 139 7.44 -3.00 -6.57
N PHE A 140 6.97 -2.56 -5.41
CA PHE A 140 6.08 -3.32 -4.55
C PHE A 140 4.77 -2.55 -4.34
N ALA A 141 3.68 -3.27 -4.09
CA ALA A 141 2.41 -2.67 -3.74
C ALA A 141 2.59 -1.74 -2.52
N CYS A 142 2.38 -0.44 -2.70
CA CYS A 142 2.77 0.58 -1.72
C CYS A 142 2.21 0.35 -0.31
N THR A 143 0.98 -0.19 -0.21
CA THR A 143 0.38 -0.49 1.10
C THR A 143 1.05 -1.68 1.79
N ALA A 144 1.39 -2.73 1.03
CA ALA A 144 2.11 -3.88 1.57
C ALA A 144 3.53 -3.47 1.98
N GLU A 145 4.20 -2.68 1.16
CA GLU A 145 5.52 -2.13 1.46
C GLU A 145 5.51 -1.22 2.70
N ALA A 146 4.44 -0.42 2.91
CA ALA A 146 4.29 0.40 4.11
C ALA A 146 4.23 -0.45 5.39
N CYS A 147 3.59 -1.62 5.35
CA CYS A 147 3.59 -2.54 6.48
C CYS A 147 5.02 -3.05 6.80
N MET A 148 5.79 -3.40 5.76
CA MET A 148 7.17 -3.83 5.93
C MET A 148 8.07 -2.71 6.47
N GLU A 149 7.96 -1.50 5.93
CA GLU A 149 8.70 -0.32 6.42
C GLU A 149 8.41 -0.03 7.90
N ILE A 150 7.16 -0.19 8.34
CA ILE A 150 6.78 -0.03 9.74
C ILE A 150 7.47 -1.09 10.60
N LEU A 151 7.44 -2.34 10.20
CA LEU A 151 8.07 -3.43 10.94
C LEU A 151 9.59 -3.24 11.03
N TYR A 152 10.26 -2.97 9.92
CA TYR A 152 11.71 -2.75 9.90
C TYR A 152 12.16 -1.56 10.77
N ASN A 153 11.37 -0.47 10.82
CA ASN A 153 11.70 0.70 11.64
C ASN A 153 11.25 0.57 13.10
N SER A 154 10.42 -0.42 13.45
CA SER A 154 10.04 -0.70 14.83
C SER A 154 11.05 -1.56 15.60
N SER A 155 12.17 -1.93 14.96
CA SER A 155 13.17 -2.87 15.47
C SER A 155 12.66 -4.30 15.66
N GLU A 156 11.58 -4.64 14.97
CA GLU A 156 10.99 -5.97 15.00
C GLU A 156 11.42 -6.76 13.76
N GLU A 157 12.17 -7.81 13.98
CA GLU A 157 12.52 -8.72 12.89
C GLU A 157 11.32 -9.57 12.51
N VAL A 158 11.05 -9.67 11.21
CA VAL A 158 10.01 -10.54 10.65
C VAL A 158 10.50 -11.99 10.55
N LYS A 159 11.82 -12.18 10.42
CA LYS A 159 12.47 -13.49 10.28
C LYS A 159 12.12 -14.42 11.44
N GLY A 160 11.65 -15.62 11.11
CA GLY A 160 11.27 -16.67 12.07
C GLY A 160 9.95 -16.42 12.81
N LYS A 161 9.29 -15.26 12.61
CA LYS A 161 8.00 -14.94 13.23
C LYS A 161 6.85 -15.69 12.55
N LYS A 162 5.84 -15.98 13.33
CA LYS A 162 4.52 -16.44 12.83
C LYS A 162 3.67 -15.21 12.54
N VAL A 163 3.22 -15.08 11.30
CA VAL A 163 2.40 -13.94 10.89
C VAL A 163 1.03 -14.44 10.40
N THR A 164 -0.03 -13.87 10.94
CA THR A 164 -1.39 -14.09 10.42
C THR A 164 -1.88 -12.83 9.73
N ILE A 165 -2.24 -12.97 8.45
CA ILE A 165 -2.75 -11.87 7.62
C ILE A 165 -4.23 -12.10 7.38
N PHE A 166 -5.07 -11.15 7.79
CA PHE A 166 -6.49 -11.10 7.48
C PHE A 166 -6.71 -10.30 6.21
N GLY A 167 -7.16 -10.98 5.17
CA GLY A 167 -7.33 -10.40 3.82
C GLY A 167 -6.40 -11.02 2.79
N ARG A 168 -6.89 -11.14 1.54
CA ARG A 168 -6.15 -11.74 0.42
C ARG A 168 -6.29 -10.93 -0.87
N SER A 169 -6.41 -9.61 -0.72
CA SER A 169 -6.46 -8.71 -1.87
C SER A 169 -5.12 -8.70 -2.62
N LEU A 170 -5.18 -8.38 -3.91
CA LEU A 170 -3.98 -8.19 -4.73
C LEU A 170 -3.16 -6.96 -4.33
N ARG A 171 -3.76 -6.01 -3.60
CA ARG A 171 -3.08 -4.78 -3.20
C ARG A 171 -2.38 -4.85 -1.85
N VAL A 172 -2.83 -5.74 -0.95
CA VAL A 172 -2.30 -5.81 0.41
C VAL A 172 -1.98 -7.24 0.81
N GLY A 173 -2.98 -8.08 1.01
CA GLY A 173 -2.79 -9.35 1.69
C GLY A 173 -1.86 -10.31 0.95
N LYS A 174 -2.05 -10.50 -0.36
CA LYS A 174 -1.19 -11.39 -1.15
C LYS A 174 0.24 -10.86 -1.28
N PRO A 175 0.48 -9.60 -1.74
CA PRO A 175 1.84 -9.10 -1.84
C PRO A 175 2.55 -9.08 -0.49
N LEU A 176 1.87 -8.69 0.59
CA LEU A 176 2.46 -8.68 1.92
C LEU A 176 2.84 -10.09 2.39
N ALA A 177 2.00 -11.10 2.14
CA ALA A 177 2.32 -12.48 2.46
C ALA A 177 3.60 -12.96 1.74
N LEU A 178 3.74 -12.62 0.46
CA LEU A 178 4.95 -12.94 -0.32
C LEU A 178 6.18 -12.18 0.20
N MET A 179 6.06 -10.88 0.49
CA MET A 179 7.16 -10.09 1.03
C MET A 179 7.67 -10.66 2.36
N MET A 180 6.75 -10.95 3.28
CA MET A 180 7.11 -11.51 4.59
C MET A 180 7.67 -12.94 4.48
N MET A 181 7.15 -13.75 3.56
CA MET A 181 7.69 -15.08 3.29
C MET A 181 9.12 -15.00 2.74
N ASN A 182 9.38 -14.06 1.83
CA ASN A 182 10.72 -13.80 1.29
C ASN A 182 11.70 -13.32 2.39
N ASP A 183 11.17 -12.72 3.46
CA ASP A 183 11.92 -12.33 4.66
C ASP A 183 11.93 -13.41 5.75
N ASN A 184 11.63 -14.65 5.37
CA ASN A 184 11.68 -15.84 6.20
C ASN A 184 10.68 -15.90 7.37
N ALA A 185 9.50 -15.29 7.24
CA ALA A 185 8.37 -15.49 8.15
C ALA A 185 7.57 -16.76 7.82
N THR A 186 6.87 -17.29 8.82
CA THR A 186 5.84 -18.33 8.62
C THR A 186 4.48 -17.66 8.50
N ILE A 187 3.80 -17.83 7.37
CA ILE A 187 2.60 -17.08 7.03
C ILE A 187 1.34 -17.92 7.11
N THR A 188 0.32 -17.38 7.76
CA THR A 188 -1.08 -17.86 7.68
C THR A 188 -1.95 -16.76 7.07
N VAL A 189 -2.76 -17.08 6.06
CA VAL A 189 -3.69 -16.12 5.45
C VAL A 189 -5.13 -16.52 5.75
N CYS A 190 -5.85 -15.66 6.46
CA CYS A 190 -7.27 -15.79 6.75
C CYS A 190 -8.10 -14.88 5.83
N HIS A 191 -9.32 -15.30 5.52
CA HIS A 191 -10.21 -14.58 4.60
C HIS A 191 -11.68 -14.87 4.92
N THR A 192 -12.60 -14.24 4.21
CA THR A 192 -14.07 -14.33 4.43
C THR A 192 -14.65 -15.76 4.37
N LYS A 193 -13.88 -16.77 3.96
CA LYS A 193 -14.29 -18.18 3.96
C LYS A 193 -13.56 -19.01 5.02
N THR A 194 -12.63 -18.41 5.77
CA THR A 194 -12.03 -19.03 6.95
C THR A 194 -13.08 -19.06 8.07
N LYS A 195 -13.23 -20.18 8.74
CA LYS A 195 -14.13 -20.26 9.89
C LYS A 195 -13.63 -19.35 11.01
N GLU A 196 -14.54 -18.73 11.75
CA GLU A 196 -14.18 -17.77 12.80
C GLU A 196 -13.28 -18.40 13.88
N GLU A 197 -13.58 -19.63 14.30
CA GLU A 197 -12.78 -20.37 15.26
C GLU A 197 -11.33 -20.60 14.81
N ASP A 198 -11.14 -20.97 13.52
CA ASP A 198 -9.80 -21.16 12.92
C ASP A 198 -9.07 -19.82 12.78
N ALA A 199 -9.79 -18.76 12.44
CA ALA A 199 -9.25 -17.42 12.30
C ALA A 199 -8.77 -16.86 13.67
N ILE A 200 -9.55 -17.04 14.72
CA ILE A 200 -9.17 -16.67 16.10
C ILE A 200 -7.94 -17.46 16.54
N LEU A 201 -7.93 -18.78 16.30
CA LEU A 201 -6.79 -19.62 16.66
C LEU A 201 -5.51 -19.20 15.91
N ALA A 202 -5.62 -18.93 14.61
CA ALA A 202 -4.49 -18.46 13.80
C ALA A 202 -3.95 -17.11 14.30
N ALA A 203 -4.85 -16.17 14.65
CA ALA A 203 -4.46 -14.87 15.20
C ALA A 203 -3.74 -15.03 16.55
N LYS A 204 -4.29 -15.80 17.48
CA LYS A 204 -3.68 -16.03 18.81
C LYS A 204 -2.33 -16.73 18.75
N ASN A 205 -2.10 -17.58 17.74
CA ASN A 205 -0.82 -18.28 17.55
C ASN A 205 0.25 -17.45 16.85
N ALA A 206 -0.11 -16.27 16.32
CA ALA A 206 0.80 -15.40 15.62
C ALA A 206 1.62 -14.51 16.58
N ASP A 207 2.80 -14.09 16.13
CA ASP A 207 3.60 -13.03 16.75
C ASP A 207 3.20 -11.66 16.18
N ILE A 208 2.85 -11.65 14.89
CA ILE A 208 2.40 -10.47 14.15
C ILE A 208 1.03 -10.77 13.53
N VAL A 209 0.07 -9.89 13.74
CA VAL A 209 -1.25 -9.95 13.11
C VAL A 209 -1.43 -8.75 12.21
N VAL A 210 -1.81 -8.99 10.94
CA VAL A 210 -2.10 -7.93 9.98
C VAL A 210 -3.58 -7.94 9.65
N LEU A 211 -4.25 -6.82 9.82
CA LEU A 211 -5.67 -6.63 9.53
C LEU A 211 -5.82 -5.81 8.24
N ALA A 212 -6.34 -6.41 7.18
CA ALA A 212 -6.48 -5.79 5.85
C ALA A 212 -7.78 -6.22 5.16
N THR A 213 -8.89 -6.15 5.89
CA THR A 213 -10.21 -6.61 5.42
C THR A 213 -11.18 -5.49 5.13
N GLY A 214 -10.97 -4.29 5.69
CA GLY A 214 -11.92 -3.18 5.65
C GLY A 214 -13.16 -3.44 6.51
N ASN A 215 -13.08 -4.39 7.45
CA ASN A 215 -14.15 -4.67 8.43
C ASN A 215 -13.90 -3.84 9.70
N THR A 216 -14.25 -2.58 9.65
CA THR A 216 -13.98 -1.60 10.70
C THR A 216 -14.46 -2.07 12.08
N GLY A 217 -13.54 -2.17 13.04
CA GLY A 217 -13.80 -2.65 14.40
C GLY A 217 -14.23 -4.11 14.47
N GLY A 218 -13.94 -4.91 13.43
CA GLY A 218 -14.36 -6.31 13.35
C GLY A 218 -13.50 -7.30 14.11
N TYR A 219 -12.35 -6.85 14.64
CA TYR A 219 -11.40 -7.70 15.33
C TYR A 219 -11.27 -7.28 16.80
N ASP A 220 -11.97 -7.97 17.66
CA ASP A 220 -12.06 -7.72 19.11
C ASP A 220 -11.03 -8.56 19.91
N ARG A 221 -11.11 -8.46 21.26
CA ARG A 221 -10.22 -9.17 22.23
C ARG A 221 -10.08 -10.67 21.99
N ARG A 222 -11.04 -11.32 21.34
CA ARG A 222 -11.00 -12.77 21.10
C ARG A 222 -9.86 -13.19 20.19
N TYR A 223 -9.39 -12.29 19.34
CA TYR A 223 -8.34 -12.53 18.33
C TYR A 223 -6.92 -12.33 18.89
N PHE A 224 -6.75 -11.66 20.03
CA PHE A 224 -5.44 -11.21 20.47
C PHE A 224 -4.99 -11.81 21.80
N ARG A 225 -3.69 -11.76 22.03
CA ARG A 225 -3.00 -12.09 23.27
C ARG A 225 -1.88 -11.10 23.56
N ASP A 226 -1.33 -11.13 24.76
CA ASP A 226 -0.20 -10.28 25.15
C ASP A 226 1.04 -10.51 24.26
N GLY A 227 1.77 -9.43 24.05
CA GLY A 227 3.05 -9.43 23.34
C GLY A 227 2.97 -9.46 21.83
N GLN A 228 1.78 -9.36 21.24
CA GLN A 228 1.61 -9.33 19.78
C GLN A 228 1.84 -7.95 19.18
N ILE A 229 2.23 -7.96 17.91
CA ILE A 229 2.25 -6.77 17.06
C ILE A 229 1.05 -6.83 16.13
N VAL A 230 0.24 -5.78 16.12
CA VAL A 230 -0.94 -5.66 15.26
C VAL A 230 -0.72 -4.53 14.25
N ILE A 231 -0.64 -4.88 12.98
CA ILE A 231 -0.57 -3.93 11.86
C ILE A 231 -1.97 -3.77 11.28
N ASP A 232 -2.61 -2.66 11.60
CA ASP A 232 -3.95 -2.34 11.08
C ASP A 232 -3.84 -1.50 9.80
N VAL A 233 -4.28 -2.10 8.70
CA VAL A 233 -4.33 -1.49 7.36
C VAL A 233 -5.74 -1.04 7.02
N GLY A 234 -6.74 -1.54 7.76
CA GLY A 234 -8.14 -1.23 7.54
C GLY A 234 -8.42 0.26 7.65
N THR A 235 -9.33 0.75 6.84
CA THR A 235 -9.83 2.13 6.93
C THR A 235 -11.32 2.17 6.63
N GLY A 236 -12.09 2.74 7.52
CA GLY A 236 -13.53 2.91 7.38
C GLY A 236 -14.08 3.97 8.31
N LYS A 237 -15.40 4.07 8.41
CA LYS A 237 -16.04 4.94 9.38
C LYS A 237 -16.29 4.15 10.67
N GLY A 238 -15.73 4.62 11.76
CA GLY A 238 -16.00 4.14 13.10
C GLY A 238 -17.42 4.49 13.59
N LYS A 239 -17.78 3.99 14.75
CA LYS A 239 -19.10 4.24 15.39
C LYS A 239 -19.36 5.72 15.66
N ASP A 240 -18.31 6.51 15.86
CA ASP A 240 -18.35 7.96 16.07
C ASP A 240 -18.29 8.79 14.77
N GLY A 241 -18.29 8.11 13.61
CA GLY A 241 -18.19 8.73 12.28
C GLY A 241 -16.79 9.15 11.87
N LYS A 242 -15.78 8.98 12.74
CA LYS A 242 -14.38 9.23 12.40
C LYS A 242 -13.76 8.05 11.68
N ILE A 243 -12.57 8.28 11.11
CA ILE A 243 -11.78 7.22 10.48
C ILE A 243 -11.32 6.25 11.56
N ALA A 244 -11.57 4.96 11.35
CA ALA A 244 -11.15 3.88 12.23
C ALA A 244 -10.62 2.69 11.41
N GLY A 245 -9.83 1.83 12.05
CA GLY A 245 -9.28 0.62 11.47
C GLY A 245 -10.16 -0.60 11.66
N ASP A 246 -9.61 -1.75 11.31
CA ASP A 246 -10.26 -3.06 11.48
C ASP A 246 -10.19 -3.54 12.94
N LEU A 247 -9.21 -3.08 13.72
CA LEU A 247 -9.02 -3.42 15.14
C LEU A 247 -10.04 -2.70 16.01
N ASP A 248 -10.77 -3.43 16.86
CA ASP A 248 -11.50 -2.83 17.99
C ASP A 248 -10.53 -2.62 19.17
N LEU A 249 -9.73 -1.55 19.03
CA LEU A 249 -8.67 -1.23 19.98
C LEU A 249 -9.21 -0.99 21.39
N GLU A 250 -10.38 -0.37 21.54
CA GLU A 250 -10.99 -0.06 22.83
C GLU A 250 -11.33 -1.37 23.56
N ASP A 251 -11.93 -2.33 22.87
CA ASP A 251 -12.29 -3.63 23.43
C ASP A 251 -11.03 -4.41 23.86
N VAL A 252 -9.99 -4.45 23.02
CA VAL A 252 -8.72 -5.14 23.32
C VAL A 252 -8.05 -4.53 24.55
N LEU A 253 -7.93 -3.20 24.61
CA LEU A 253 -7.27 -2.51 25.71
C LEU A 253 -8.05 -2.60 27.01
N SER A 254 -9.39 -2.56 26.95
CA SER A 254 -10.26 -2.71 28.15
C SER A 254 -10.18 -4.10 28.77
N ALA A 255 -9.88 -5.11 27.96
CA ALA A 255 -9.63 -6.48 28.41
C ALA A 255 -8.25 -6.67 29.09
N GLY A 256 -7.40 -5.63 29.11
CA GLY A 256 -6.06 -5.70 29.69
C GLY A 256 -5.02 -6.34 28.80
N ILE A 257 -5.33 -6.65 27.53
CA ILE A 257 -4.40 -7.29 26.60
C ILE A 257 -3.33 -6.28 26.17
N ASP A 258 -2.07 -6.66 26.33
CA ASP A 258 -0.89 -5.82 26.05
C ASP A 258 -0.34 -6.10 24.64
N ILE A 259 -0.70 -5.26 23.65
CA ILE A 259 -0.25 -5.34 22.27
C ILE A 259 0.50 -4.08 21.84
N SER A 260 1.40 -4.23 20.86
CA SER A 260 1.90 -3.12 20.05
C SER A 260 1.02 -3.01 18.80
N TYR A 261 0.65 -1.80 18.39
CA TYR A 261 -0.29 -1.63 17.27
C TYR A 261 -0.02 -0.38 16.44
N THR A 262 -0.40 -0.42 15.16
CA THR A 262 -0.42 0.78 14.32
C THR A 262 -1.75 1.52 14.50
N PRO A 263 -1.74 2.85 14.75
CA PRO A 263 -2.97 3.62 14.89
C PRO A 263 -3.65 3.86 13.53
N VAL A 264 -4.97 4.01 13.53
CA VAL A 264 -5.74 4.46 12.39
C VAL A 264 -6.62 5.64 12.80
N PRO A 265 -6.34 6.85 12.28
CA PRO A 265 -5.28 7.24 11.33
C PRO A 265 -3.88 7.36 11.96
N GLY A 266 -2.84 7.43 11.13
CA GLY A 266 -1.46 7.71 11.57
C GLY A 266 -0.49 6.53 11.51
N GLY A 267 -0.98 5.33 11.22
CA GLY A 267 -0.18 4.12 10.98
C GLY A 267 0.18 3.93 9.50
N VAL A 268 -0.23 2.80 8.92
CA VAL A 268 0.10 2.39 7.55
C VAL A 268 -0.28 3.44 6.50
N GLY A 269 -1.49 4.00 6.59
CA GLY A 269 -1.98 5.01 5.64
C GLY A 269 -1.15 6.31 5.62
N ALA A 270 -0.40 6.62 6.67
CA ALA A 270 0.49 7.77 6.70
C ALA A 270 1.72 7.60 5.80
N VAL A 271 2.12 6.35 5.52
CA VAL A 271 3.35 6.00 4.79
C VAL A 271 3.08 5.75 3.30
N THR A 272 1.93 5.17 2.96
CA THR A 272 1.59 4.63 1.62
C THR A 272 1.81 5.65 0.49
N THR A 273 1.26 6.86 0.60
CA THR A 273 1.38 7.89 -0.45
C THR A 273 2.84 8.34 -0.65
N THR A 274 3.63 8.36 0.42
CA THR A 274 5.05 8.73 0.34
C THR A 274 5.86 7.66 -0.39
N LEU A 275 5.54 6.39 -0.19
CA LEU A 275 6.13 5.28 -0.93
C LEU A 275 5.79 5.34 -2.43
N LEU A 276 4.54 5.68 -2.76
CA LEU A 276 4.15 5.91 -4.15
C LEU A 276 5.05 6.96 -4.81
N LEU A 277 5.27 8.10 -4.16
CA LEU A 277 6.16 9.14 -4.68
C LEU A 277 7.62 8.70 -4.75
N ARG A 278 8.11 7.92 -3.77
CA ARG A 278 9.43 7.30 -3.82
C ARG A 278 9.57 6.40 -5.05
N ASN A 279 8.54 5.66 -5.40
CA ASN A 279 8.53 4.79 -6.57
C ASN A 279 8.56 5.60 -7.88
N VAL A 280 7.87 6.75 -7.97
CA VAL A 280 7.97 7.67 -9.11
C VAL A 280 9.41 8.18 -9.29
N VAL A 281 10.06 8.59 -8.20
CA VAL A 281 11.46 9.06 -8.22
C VAL A 281 12.40 7.93 -8.59
N LYS A 282 12.17 6.72 -8.05
CA LYS A 282 12.92 5.53 -8.42
C LYS A 282 12.80 5.22 -9.91
N ALA A 283 11.59 5.26 -10.48
CA ALA A 283 11.36 5.05 -11.91
C ALA A 283 12.10 6.09 -12.77
N ALA A 284 12.05 7.36 -12.36
CA ALA A 284 12.80 8.42 -13.03
C ALA A 284 14.32 8.16 -13.03
N LYS A 285 14.86 7.66 -11.91
CA LYS A 285 16.29 7.28 -11.81
C LYS A 285 16.66 6.08 -12.67
N MET A 286 15.78 5.08 -12.77
CA MET A 286 16.03 3.87 -13.58
C MET A 286 16.17 4.18 -15.06
N LYS A 287 15.45 5.19 -15.56
CA LYS A 287 15.49 5.61 -16.95
C LYS A 287 16.82 6.31 -17.33
N PHE A 288 17.50 6.90 -16.35
CA PHE A 288 18.76 7.61 -16.54
C PHE A 288 19.83 6.99 -15.60
N PRO A 289 20.27 5.74 -15.88
CA PRO A 289 21.32 5.13 -15.09
C PRO A 289 22.59 5.97 -15.15
N ARG A 290 23.37 5.91 -14.05
CA ARG A 290 24.63 6.67 -13.89
C ARG A 290 25.67 6.29 -14.92
#